data_646d0e683ac9282d7d1413b95836aa93
#
_entry.id   646d0e683ac9282d7d1413b95836aa93
#
_cell.length_a   1.000
_cell.length_b   1.000
_cell.length_c   1.000
_cell.angle_alpha   90.00
_cell.angle_beta   90.00
_cell.angle_gamma   90.00
#
_symmetry.space_group_name_H-M   'P 1'
#
loop_
_entity.id
_entity.type
_entity.pdbx_description
1 polymer ?
#
loop_
_entity_poly.entity_id
_entity_poly.type
_entity_poly.pdbx_seq_one_letter_code
_entity_poly.pdbx_strand_id
1 'polypeptide(L)'
;MKTKTLRTEKVNVITLGCSKNKVDSENLITQLKGNDFDVSHETKQKSDIIIINTCGFIDLAKEESIQTILDYAERKKEGEIKKLFVTGCLSQRYKDDLEVEIPEVDAFFGTLEMPALLSRLNADFKHELVGERWISTPSHFAYLKIAEGCNRTCSFCAIPLMRGAHVSRNIEEILVEAKSLARRGVKELMLISQELTYYGLDTYKKRMLPDLLSQLAKIEGIEWIRLHYAYPSKFPLEIFDVMAAEPKICNYLDMPLQHAQNEVLTRMRRQITVEETKELLQTARQIVPNITLRSTFLVGFPGETENEFQELCDFIEEASLDRVGVFTYSHEESTRAHDMEDDIPNELKMERANRIMEIQSAISFEKNKSKIGKTLKVLFDKIENGHYVGRTEGDSPEVDNEVLVPLKGNYARIGDFADVFITDASEYDLIGVINKIN
;
A
#
# COMPACT_ATOMS: atom_id res chain seq x y z
N MET A 1 -3.19 -6.30 45.85
CA MET A 1 -2.90 -6.79 44.46
C MET A 1 -4.23 -7.27 43.89
N LYS A 2 -4.78 -6.57 42.88
CA LYS A 2 -5.93 -7.09 42.12
C LYS A 2 -5.38 -8.19 41.22
N THR A 3 -5.82 -9.42 41.43
CA THR A 3 -5.55 -10.55 40.55
C THR A 3 -6.09 -10.18 39.17
N LYS A 4 -5.19 -9.98 38.17
CA LYS A 4 -5.58 -9.80 36.78
C LYS A 4 -6.28 -11.07 36.32
N THR A 5 -7.58 -11.00 36.09
CA THR A 5 -8.33 -12.10 35.47
C THR A 5 -7.92 -12.10 34.01
N LEU A 6 -7.10 -13.07 33.57
CA LEU A 6 -6.81 -13.28 32.18
C LEU A 6 -8.11 -13.48 31.41
N ARG A 7 -8.33 -12.72 30.36
CA ARG A 7 -9.47 -12.94 29.47
C ARG A 7 -9.26 -14.29 28.76
N THR A 8 -10.28 -15.12 28.81
CA THR A 8 -10.22 -16.47 28.22
C THR A 8 -10.64 -16.51 26.75
N GLU A 9 -11.26 -15.43 26.25
CA GLU A 9 -11.74 -15.34 24.88
C GLU A 9 -10.57 -15.07 23.92
N LYS A 10 -10.49 -15.92 22.88
CA LYS A 10 -9.52 -15.78 21.80
C LYS A 10 -10.08 -14.92 20.68
N VAL A 11 -9.31 -13.93 20.27
CA VAL A 11 -9.66 -13.03 19.16
C VAL A 11 -8.81 -13.35 17.94
N ASN A 12 -9.44 -13.45 16.76
CA ASN A 12 -8.72 -13.51 15.49
C ASN A 12 -9.10 -12.31 14.64
N VAL A 13 -8.11 -11.56 14.18
CA VAL A 13 -8.26 -10.42 13.27
C VAL A 13 -7.95 -10.89 11.86
N ILE A 14 -8.89 -10.66 10.96
CA ILE A 14 -8.76 -10.93 9.51
C ILE A 14 -8.61 -9.58 8.82
N THR A 15 -7.62 -9.46 7.94
CA THR A 15 -7.32 -8.20 7.24
C THR A 15 -7.43 -8.37 5.75
N LEU A 16 -8.33 -7.63 5.12
CA LEU A 16 -8.51 -7.63 3.69
C LEU A 16 -8.04 -6.30 3.08
N GLY A 17 -7.58 -6.36 1.84
CA GLY A 17 -7.23 -5.18 1.06
C GLY A 17 -5.79 -4.68 1.27
N CYS A 18 -5.60 -3.38 1.44
CA CYS A 18 -4.33 -2.69 1.24
C CYS A 18 -3.46 -2.53 2.50
N SER A 19 -2.24 -2.01 2.31
CA SER A 19 -1.28 -1.70 3.38
C SER A 19 -1.84 -0.77 4.47
N LYS A 20 -2.81 0.12 4.15
CA LYS A 20 -3.46 0.98 5.15
C LYS A 20 -4.33 0.16 6.11
N ASN A 21 -5.13 -0.79 5.58
CA ASN A 21 -5.90 -1.73 6.39
C ASN A 21 -4.98 -2.62 7.24
N LYS A 22 -3.84 -3.05 6.69
CA LYS A 22 -2.82 -3.81 7.42
C LYS A 22 -2.34 -3.05 8.66
N VAL A 23 -1.97 -1.78 8.51
CA VAL A 23 -1.57 -0.92 9.64
C VAL A 23 -2.72 -0.71 10.65
N ASP A 24 -3.96 -0.57 10.18
CA ASP A 24 -5.12 -0.40 11.06
C ASP A 24 -5.35 -1.67 11.91
N SER A 25 -5.27 -2.85 11.30
CA SER A 25 -5.36 -4.14 12.00
C SER A 25 -4.22 -4.34 13.00
N GLU A 26 -2.99 -3.98 12.65
CA GLU A 26 -1.82 -4.06 13.53
C GLU A 26 -1.98 -3.17 14.77
N ASN A 27 -2.53 -1.96 14.59
CA ASN A 27 -2.88 -1.07 15.69
C ASN A 27 -3.98 -1.67 16.57
N LEU A 28 -5.03 -2.23 15.98
CA LEU A 28 -6.11 -2.89 16.69
C LEU A 28 -5.60 -4.09 17.51
N ILE A 29 -4.78 -4.94 16.92
CA ILE A 29 -4.14 -6.07 17.60
C ILE A 29 -3.31 -5.59 18.79
N THR A 30 -2.56 -4.50 18.64
CA THR A 30 -1.77 -3.89 19.71
C THR A 30 -2.65 -3.43 20.86
N GLN A 31 -3.75 -2.74 20.56
CA GLN A 31 -4.71 -2.29 21.57
C GLN A 31 -5.37 -3.46 22.30
N LEU A 32 -5.77 -4.51 21.57
CA LEU A 32 -6.38 -5.70 22.16
C LEU A 32 -5.40 -6.45 23.07
N LYS A 33 -4.15 -6.67 22.61
CA LYS A 33 -3.08 -7.27 23.44
C LYS A 33 -2.79 -6.43 24.69
N GLY A 34 -2.77 -5.11 24.55
CA GLY A 34 -2.65 -4.19 25.69
C GLY A 34 -3.81 -4.28 26.69
N ASN A 35 -4.97 -4.80 26.28
CA ASN A 35 -6.13 -5.06 27.11
C ASN A 35 -6.24 -6.54 27.55
N ASP A 36 -5.12 -7.28 27.51
CA ASP A 36 -4.99 -8.66 27.99
C ASP A 36 -5.83 -9.69 27.18
N PHE A 37 -6.16 -9.43 25.91
CA PHE A 37 -6.75 -10.43 25.02
C PHE A 37 -5.67 -11.36 24.46
N ASP A 38 -6.04 -12.63 24.25
CA ASP A 38 -5.29 -13.58 23.43
C ASP A 38 -5.66 -13.34 21.96
N VAL A 39 -4.77 -12.65 21.21
CA VAL A 39 -5.03 -12.18 19.84
C VAL A 39 -4.12 -12.85 18.85
N SER A 40 -4.72 -13.45 17.83
CA SER A 40 -4.08 -13.96 16.62
C SER A 40 -4.46 -13.14 15.39
N HIS A 41 -3.70 -13.29 14.32
CA HIS A 41 -3.93 -12.67 13.02
C HIS A 41 -4.01 -13.76 11.97
N GLU A 42 -5.10 -13.78 11.20
CA GLU A 42 -5.34 -14.69 10.06
C GLU A 42 -5.10 -16.18 10.37
N THR A 43 -5.35 -16.58 11.62
CA THR A 43 -5.17 -17.98 12.01
C THR A 43 -6.35 -18.85 11.61
N LYS A 44 -6.04 -20.10 11.26
CA LYS A 44 -7.06 -21.18 11.07
C LYS A 44 -7.49 -21.83 12.39
N GLN A 45 -6.87 -21.46 13.50
CA GLN A 45 -7.23 -22.01 14.81
C GLN A 45 -8.59 -21.48 15.28
N LYS A 46 -9.29 -22.27 16.09
CA LYS A 46 -10.57 -21.87 16.68
C LYS A 46 -10.41 -20.61 17.54
N SER A 47 -11.24 -19.62 17.28
CA SER A 47 -11.29 -18.34 18.01
C SER A 47 -12.74 -18.04 18.41
N ASP A 48 -12.91 -17.40 19.57
CA ASP A 48 -14.24 -17.05 20.08
C ASP A 48 -14.80 -15.80 19.43
N ILE A 49 -13.91 -14.86 19.08
CA ILE A 49 -14.24 -13.55 18.51
C ILE A 49 -13.49 -13.38 17.22
N ILE A 50 -14.22 -13.04 16.16
CA ILE A 50 -13.65 -12.69 14.86
C ILE A 50 -13.86 -11.20 14.60
N ILE A 51 -12.83 -10.51 14.13
CA ILE A 51 -12.89 -9.12 13.70
C ILE A 51 -12.36 -9.07 12.26
N ILE A 52 -13.21 -8.66 11.31
CA ILE A 52 -12.85 -8.56 9.90
C ILE A 52 -12.64 -7.09 9.53
N ASN A 53 -11.44 -6.73 9.12
CA ASN A 53 -11.12 -5.42 8.58
C ASN A 53 -11.23 -5.47 7.04
N THR A 54 -12.26 -4.83 6.51
CA THR A 54 -12.73 -4.99 5.13
C THR A 54 -12.19 -3.94 4.16
N CYS A 55 -12.11 -4.30 2.89
CA CYS A 55 -11.85 -3.39 1.78
C CYS A 55 -13.15 -3.04 1.05
N GLY A 56 -13.28 -1.78 0.61
CA GLY A 56 -14.47 -1.29 -0.11
C GLY A 56 -14.08 -0.41 -1.30
N PHE A 57 -12.90 -0.63 -1.90
CA PHE A 57 -12.33 0.29 -2.87
C PHE A 57 -12.81 0.03 -4.30
N ILE A 58 -12.81 -1.22 -4.76
CA ILE A 58 -13.26 -1.66 -6.08
C ILE A 58 -14.14 -2.90 -5.93
N ASP A 59 -14.92 -3.25 -6.96
CA ASP A 59 -15.91 -4.32 -6.92
C ASP A 59 -15.31 -5.66 -6.46
N LEU A 60 -14.20 -6.11 -7.03
CA LEU A 60 -13.55 -7.36 -6.62
C LEU A 60 -13.18 -7.40 -5.13
N ALA A 61 -12.71 -6.28 -4.59
CA ALA A 61 -12.35 -6.20 -3.16
C ALA A 61 -13.60 -6.10 -2.26
N LYS A 62 -14.70 -5.55 -2.78
CA LYS A 62 -16.01 -5.57 -2.09
C LYS A 62 -16.56 -6.99 -2.05
N GLU A 63 -16.54 -7.71 -3.17
CA GLU A 63 -16.97 -9.12 -3.27
C GLU A 63 -16.18 -10.00 -2.31
N GLU A 64 -14.85 -9.92 -2.30
CA GLU A 64 -13.99 -10.64 -1.36
C GLU A 64 -14.38 -10.36 0.10
N SER A 65 -14.61 -9.08 0.41
CA SER A 65 -14.98 -8.66 1.76
C SER A 65 -16.34 -9.20 2.16
N ILE A 66 -17.34 -9.11 1.29
CA ILE A 66 -18.70 -9.63 1.54
C ILE A 66 -18.66 -11.15 1.69
N GLN A 67 -17.99 -11.86 0.80
CA GLN A 67 -17.87 -13.33 0.89
C GLN A 67 -17.22 -13.75 2.19
N THR A 68 -16.15 -13.07 2.59
CA THR A 68 -15.48 -13.34 3.88
C THR A 68 -16.42 -13.11 5.06
N ILE A 69 -17.22 -12.05 5.06
CA ILE A 69 -18.21 -11.79 6.13
C ILE A 69 -19.23 -12.91 6.17
N LEU A 70 -19.79 -13.32 5.02
CA LEU A 70 -20.81 -14.39 4.92
C LEU A 70 -20.28 -15.74 5.42
N ASP A 71 -19.03 -16.09 5.07
CA ASP A 71 -18.41 -17.32 5.53
C ASP A 71 -18.28 -17.36 7.06
N TYR A 72 -17.90 -16.26 7.69
CA TYR A 72 -17.83 -16.16 9.15
C TYR A 72 -19.20 -16.02 9.82
N ALA A 73 -20.19 -15.41 9.14
CA ALA A 73 -21.56 -15.36 9.62
C ALA A 73 -22.18 -16.76 9.69
N GLU A 74 -21.96 -17.63 8.71
CA GLU A 74 -22.42 -19.00 8.72
C GLU A 74 -21.76 -19.80 9.86
N ARG A 75 -20.44 -19.69 10.03
CA ARG A 75 -19.74 -20.32 11.17
C ARG A 75 -20.24 -19.85 12.53
N LYS A 76 -20.74 -18.62 12.63
CA LYS A 76 -21.37 -18.11 13.83
C LYS A 76 -22.73 -18.77 14.07
N LYS A 77 -23.57 -18.97 13.01
CA LYS A 77 -24.82 -19.72 13.09
C LYS A 77 -24.61 -21.16 13.55
N GLU A 78 -23.54 -21.79 13.10
CA GLU A 78 -23.14 -23.14 13.51
C GLU A 78 -22.60 -23.21 14.95
N GLY A 79 -22.41 -22.06 15.63
CA GLY A 79 -21.93 -21.97 17.01
C GLY A 79 -20.41 -22.14 17.15
N GLU A 80 -19.65 -22.07 16.06
CA GLU A 80 -18.19 -22.11 16.11
C GLU A 80 -17.58 -20.81 16.66
N ILE A 81 -18.28 -19.70 16.44
CA ILE A 81 -17.86 -18.32 16.79
C ILE A 81 -18.91 -17.70 17.71
N LYS A 82 -18.47 -17.03 18.78
CA LYS A 82 -19.34 -16.36 19.72
C LYS A 82 -19.71 -14.94 19.30
N LYS A 83 -18.74 -14.21 18.74
CA LYS A 83 -18.92 -12.82 18.29
C LYS A 83 -18.24 -12.58 16.94
N LEU A 84 -18.91 -11.83 16.08
CA LEU A 84 -18.42 -11.41 14.79
C LEU A 84 -18.54 -9.90 14.67
N PHE A 85 -17.42 -9.22 14.46
CA PHE A 85 -17.35 -7.77 14.25
C PHE A 85 -16.76 -7.47 12.89
N VAL A 86 -17.26 -6.44 12.24
CA VAL A 86 -16.76 -5.98 10.93
C VAL A 86 -16.35 -4.52 11.05
N THR A 87 -15.21 -4.18 10.47
CA THR A 87 -14.68 -2.81 10.42
C THR A 87 -14.05 -2.54 9.04
N GLY A 88 -13.63 -1.32 8.79
CA GLY A 88 -12.87 -0.98 7.59
C GLY A 88 -13.66 -0.24 6.52
N CYS A 89 -13.12 -0.24 5.29
CA CYS A 89 -13.60 0.62 4.21
C CYS A 89 -15.00 0.24 3.70
N LEU A 90 -15.29 -1.07 3.55
CA LEU A 90 -16.61 -1.53 3.12
C LEU A 90 -17.66 -1.16 4.17
N SER A 91 -17.36 -1.48 5.43
CA SER A 91 -18.24 -1.16 6.56
C SER A 91 -18.51 0.35 6.67
N GLN A 92 -17.49 1.19 6.43
CA GLN A 92 -17.67 2.65 6.44
C GLN A 92 -18.65 3.14 5.36
N ARG A 93 -18.66 2.51 4.18
CA ARG A 93 -19.52 2.94 3.06
C ARG A 93 -20.95 2.43 3.14
N TYR A 94 -21.15 1.19 3.60
CA TYR A 94 -22.37 0.42 3.45
C TYR A 94 -22.89 -0.10 4.79
N LYS A 95 -22.56 0.58 5.90
CA LYS A 95 -22.90 0.12 7.26
C LYS A 95 -24.38 -0.21 7.42
N ASP A 96 -25.24 0.72 7.03
CA ASP A 96 -26.69 0.60 7.22
C ASP A 96 -27.28 -0.58 6.41
N ASP A 97 -26.82 -0.77 5.18
CA ASP A 97 -27.24 -1.88 4.32
C ASP A 97 -26.72 -3.22 4.87
N LEU A 98 -25.44 -3.27 5.27
CA LEU A 98 -24.83 -4.49 5.81
C LEU A 98 -25.45 -4.92 7.14
N GLU A 99 -25.88 -3.98 8.00
CA GLU A 99 -26.57 -4.28 9.25
C GLU A 99 -27.94 -4.95 9.01
N VAL A 100 -28.60 -4.60 7.92
CA VAL A 100 -29.90 -5.19 7.51
C VAL A 100 -29.71 -6.55 6.85
N GLU A 101 -28.73 -6.64 5.93
CA GLU A 101 -28.54 -7.83 5.09
C GLU A 101 -27.82 -8.98 5.82
N ILE A 102 -26.97 -8.67 6.81
CA ILE A 102 -26.15 -9.66 7.52
C ILE A 102 -26.34 -9.50 9.05
N PRO A 103 -27.53 -9.84 9.59
CA PRO A 103 -27.86 -9.65 11.01
C PRO A 103 -27.05 -10.55 11.96
N GLU A 104 -26.30 -11.51 11.46
CA GLU A 104 -25.39 -12.35 12.24
C GLU A 104 -24.18 -11.59 12.78
N VAL A 105 -23.80 -10.47 12.15
CA VAL A 105 -22.71 -9.62 12.63
C VAL A 105 -23.19 -8.83 13.86
N ASP A 106 -22.41 -8.91 14.95
CA ASP A 106 -22.79 -8.26 16.23
C ASP A 106 -22.67 -6.74 16.18
N ALA A 107 -21.78 -6.19 15.39
CA ALA A 107 -21.69 -4.77 15.08
C ALA A 107 -20.73 -4.49 13.92
N PHE A 108 -21.05 -3.40 13.19
CA PHE A 108 -20.23 -2.83 12.13
C PHE A 108 -19.61 -1.51 12.60
N PHE A 109 -18.34 -1.29 12.21
CA PHE A 109 -17.57 -0.10 12.56
C PHE A 109 -16.92 0.51 11.34
N GLY A 110 -16.86 1.84 11.28
CA GLY A 110 -16.14 2.57 10.26
C GLY A 110 -14.61 2.53 10.47
N THR A 111 -13.90 3.11 9.52
CA THR A 111 -12.42 3.12 9.50
C THR A 111 -11.79 3.89 10.66
N LEU A 112 -12.50 4.83 11.27
CA LEU A 112 -12.03 5.65 12.39
C LEU A 112 -12.67 5.27 13.72
N GLU A 113 -13.47 4.20 13.77
CA GLU A 113 -14.26 3.80 14.94
C GLU A 113 -13.56 2.74 15.82
N MET A 114 -12.24 2.59 15.76
CA MET A 114 -11.50 1.65 16.62
C MET A 114 -11.80 1.82 18.11
N PRO A 115 -11.90 3.04 18.68
CA PRO A 115 -12.28 3.18 20.11
C PRO A 115 -13.67 2.62 20.42
N ALA A 116 -14.64 2.75 19.52
CA ALA A 116 -15.98 2.19 19.66
C ALA A 116 -15.96 0.66 19.61
N LEU A 117 -15.19 0.07 18.69
CA LEU A 117 -14.99 -1.37 18.60
C LEU A 117 -14.36 -1.92 19.91
N LEU A 118 -13.33 -1.27 20.43
CA LEU A 118 -12.70 -1.66 21.70
C LEU A 118 -13.70 -1.58 22.86
N SER A 119 -14.49 -0.51 22.94
CA SER A 119 -15.53 -0.35 23.96
C SER A 119 -16.57 -1.49 23.90
N ARG A 120 -16.94 -1.95 22.69
CA ARG A 120 -17.86 -3.09 22.52
C ARG A 120 -17.29 -4.40 23.06
N LEU A 121 -15.97 -4.49 23.16
CA LEU A 121 -15.24 -5.61 23.77
C LEU A 121 -14.91 -5.37 25.27
N ASN A 122 -15.43 -4.32 25.88
CA ASN A 122 -15.05 -3.86 27.23
C ASN A 122 -13.53 -3.67 27.36
N ALA A 123 -12.93 -3.07 26.34
CA ALA A 123 -11.52 -2.69 26.28
C ALA A 123 -11.37 -1.18 26.17
N ASP A 124 -10.33 -0.63 26.78
CA ASP A 124 -10.04 0.79 26.74
C ASP A 124 -9.05 1.11 25.61
N PHE A 125 -9.22 2.25 24.95
CA PHE A 125 -8.20 2.75 24.04
C PHE A 125 -7.02 3.29 24.86
N LYS A 126 -5.84 2.70 24.69
CA LYS A 126 -4.63 3.03 25.44
C LYS A 126 -3.75 3.96 24.63
N HIS A 127 -3.75 5.25 24.98
CA HIS A 127 -2.94 6.26 24.32
C HIS A 127 -1.43 6.00 24.44
N GLU A 128 -0.98 5.39 25.52
CA GLU A 128 0.41 5.02 25.75
C GLU A 128 0.95 3.95 24.79
N LEU A 129 0.05 3.25 24.08
CA LEU A 129 0.43 2.28 23.05
C LEU A 129 0.52 2.88 21.64
N VAL A 130 0.24 4.18 21.50
CA VAL A 130 0.44 4.86 20.20
C VAL A 130 1.94 4.89 19.88
N GLY A 131 2.32 4.33 18.73
CA GLY A 131 3.71 4.13 18.33
C GLY A 131 4.31 2.78 18.73
N GLU A 132 3.64 1.99 19.58
CA GLU A 132 3.98 0.59 19.85
C GLU A 132 3.04 -0.30 19.06
N ARG A 133 3.44 -0.69 17.86
CA ARG A 133 2.57 -1.46 16.94
C ARG A 133 3.09 -2.87 16.75
N TRP A 134 2.23 -3.87 16.95
CA TRP A 134 2.48 -5.22 16.47
C TRP A 134 2.54 -5.18 14.93
N ILE A 135 3.44 -5.93 14.31
CA ILE A 135 3.60 -5.96 12.85
C ILE A 135 3.26 -7.34 12.31
N SER A 136 2.53 -7.37 11.20
CA SER A 136 2.16 -8.57 10.46
C SER A 136 3.11 -8.88 9.31
N THR A 137 3.89 -7.89 8.88
CA THR A 137 4.93 -8.05 7.87
C THR A 137 6.12 -8.85 8.41
N PRO A 138 6.98 -9.41 7.54
CA PRO A 138 8.30 -9.87 7.95
C PRO A 138 9.03 -8.84 8.78
N SER A 139 9.85 -9.29 9.73
CA SER A 139 10.45 -8.43 10.77
C SER A 139 11.38 -7.33 10.26
N HIS A 140 11.83 -7.40 9.00
CA HIS A 140 12.80 -6.50 8.42
C HIS A 140 12.19 -5.32 7.64
N PHE A 141 10.88 -5.31 7.39
CA PHE A 141 10.21 -4.15 6.81
C PHE A 141 8.85 -3.87 7.48
N ALA A 142 8.42 -2.63 7.43
CA ALA A 142 7.10 -2.22 7.95
C ALA A 142 6.53 -1.04 7.17
N TYR A 143 5.20 -1.01 7.05
CA TYR A 143 4.50 0.17 6.58
C TYR A 143 4.44 1.22 7.68
N LEU A 144 4.72 2.47 7.36
CA LEU A 144 4.62 3.60 8.28
C LEU A 144 3.55 4.57 7.75
N LYS A 145 2.36 4.53 8.34
CA LYS A 145 1.25 5.40 7.94
C LYS A 145 1.44 6.78 8.54
N ILE A 146 1.66 7.81 7.68
CA ILE A 146 1.97 9.18 8.10
C ILE A 146 0.76 10.12 8.09
N ALA A 147 -0.29 9.75 7.34
CA ALA A 147 -1.54 10.49 7.30
C ALA A 147 -2.72 9.55 6.97
N GLU A 148 -3.93 10.02 7.20
CA GLU A 148 -5.19 9.34 6.86
C GLU A 148 -6.05 10.27 6.01
N GLY A 149 -6.87 9.71 5.09
CA GLY A 149 -7.79 10.46 4.28
C GLY A 149 -7.15 11.22 3.10
N CYS A 150 -8.00 11.82 2.25
CA CYS A 150 -7.53 12.52 1.06
C CYS A 150 -8.49 13.67 0.69
N ASN A 151 -7.91 14.85 0.39
CA ASN A 151 -8.66 16.03 -0.04
C ASN A 151 -8.65 16.21 -1.58
N ARG A 152 -8.08 15.26 -2.33
CA ARG A 152 -8.14 15.29 -3.80
C ARG A 152 -9.56 14.98 -4.28
N THR A 153 -9.93 15.58 -5.38
CA THR A 153 -11.30 15.52 -5.93
C THR A 153 -11.40 14.66 -7.19
N CYS A 154 -10.56 13.62 -7.32
CA CYS A 154 -10.59 12.70 -8.45
C CYS A 154 -11.99 12.13 -8.61
N SER A 155 -12.55 12.22 -9.84
CA SER A 155 -13.97 11.93 -10.09
C SER A 155 -14.36 10.48 -9.85
N PHE A 156 -13.46 9.55 -10.02
CA PHE A 156 -13.65 8.09 -9.87
C PHE A 156 -13.36 7.55 -8.46
N CYS A 157 -12.87 8.41 -7.54
CA CYS A 157 -12.27 7.92 -6.30
C CYS A 157 -13.22 8.00 -5.11
N ALA A 158 -13.51 6.84 -4.50
CA ALA A 158 -14.33 6.72 -3.31
C ALA A 158 -13.55 6.88 -1.98
N ILE A 159 -12.23 7.13 -2.02
CA ILE A 159 -11.39 7.27 -0.81
C ILE A 159 -11.93 8.30 0.19
N PRO A 160 -12.35 9.51 -0.20
CA PRO A 160 -12.89 10.48 0.77
C PRO A 160 -14.15 9.98 1.51
N LEU A 161 -14.95 9.11 0.87
CA LEU A 161 -16.15 8.51 1.48
C LEU A 161 -15.80 7.45 2.55
N MET A 162 -14.64 6.81 2.40
CA MET A 162 -14.19 5.72 3.27
C MET A 162 -13.22 6.17 4.37
N ARG A 163 -12.35 7.13 4.04
CA ARG A 163 -11.22 7.52 4.89
C ARG A 163 -11.28 8.99 5.33
N GLY A 164 -12.28 9.72 4.86
CA GLY A 164 -12.49 11.12 5.20
C GLY A 164 -11.48 12.09 4.61
N ALA A 165 -11.44 13.29 5.18
CA ALA A 165 -10.50 14.34 4.82
C ALA A 165 -9.07 13.97 5.25
N HIS A 166 -8.08 14.60 4.58
CA HIS A 166 -6.67 14.37 4.93
C HIS A 166 -6.34 14.89 6.33
N VAL A 167 -5.78 14.01 7.15
CA VAL A 167 -5.32 14.31 8.52
C VAL A 167 -3.90 13.77 8.67
N SER A 168 -2.93 14.68 8.82
CA SER A 168 -1.52 14.34 9.05
C SER A 168 -1.28 13.94 10.51
N ARG A 169 -0.47 12.90 10.72
CA ARG A 169 0.07 12.59 12.05
C ARG A 169 1.19 13.57 12.41
N ASN A 170 1.39 13.83 13.68
CA ASN A 170 2.49 14.64 14.16
C ASN A 170 3.84 13.98 13.89
N ILE A 171 4.85 14.79 13.54
CA ILE A 171 6.21 14.30 13.24
C ILE A 171 6.77 13.50 14.42
N GLU A 172 6.57 14.01 15.63
CA GLU A 172 7.08 13.39 16.88
C GLU A 172 6.54 11.97 17.07
N GLU A 173 5.23 11.77 16.85
CA GLU A 173 4.59 10.44 16.95
C GLU A 173 5.13 9.47 15.87
N ILE A 174 5.31 9.96 14.64
CA ILE A 174 5.87 9.17 13.55
C ILE A 174 7.31 8.74 13.88
N LEU A 175 8.13 9.66 14.41
CA LEU A 175 9.50 9.37 14.80
C LEU A 175 9.58 8.39 15.98
N VAL A 176 8.66 8.47 16.93
CA VAL A 176 8.58 7.50 18.04
C VAL A 176 8.29 6.11 17.49
N GLU A 177 7.30 5.96 16.62
CA GLU A 177 6.96 4.69 15.99
C GLU A 177 8.11 4.15 15.13
N ALA A 178 8.72 4.98 14.28
CA ALA A 178 9.84 4.58 13.44
C ALA A 178 11.05 4.09 14.27
N LYS A 179 11.38 4.76 15.38
CA LYS A 179 12.42 4.32 16.31
C LYS A 179 12.06 3.01 17.02
N SER A 180 10.78 2.82 17.37
CA SER A 180 10.30 1.56 17.96
C SER A 180 10.45 0.40 16.96
N LEU A 181 10.06 0.62 15.69
CA LEU A 181 10.23 -0.36 14.61
C LEU A 181 11.71 -0.69 14.36
N ALA A 182 12.59 0.31 14.31
CA ALA A 182 14.04 0.12 14.12
C ALA A 182 14.65 -0.74 15.25
N ARG A 183 14.31 -0.46 16.52
CA ARG A 183 14.76 -1.27 17.67
C ARG A 183 14.32 -2.73 17.60
N ARG A 184 13.25 -3.02 16.90
CA ARG A 184 12.72 -4.38 16.69
C ARG A 184 13.31 -5.08 15.46
N GLY A 185 14.25 -4.42 14.76
CA GLY A 185 14.97 -4.99 13.63
C GLY A 185 14.41 -4.65 12.25
N VAL A 186 13.42 -3.75 12.17
CA VAL A 186 12.94 -3.23 10.89
C VAL A 186 14.05 -2.42 10.23
N LYS A 187 14.38 -2.76 8.99
CA LYS A 187 15.41 -2.10 8.17
C LYS A 187 14.83 -1.23 7.08
N GLU A 188 13.62 -1.54 6.61
CA GLU A 188 12.91 -0.77 5.59
C GLU A 188 11.60 -0.22 6.12
N LEU A 189 11.39 1.11 5.95
CA LEU A 189 10.13 1.79 6.20
C LEU A 189 9.47 2.16 4.88
N MET A 190 8.26 1.67 4.67
CA MET A 190 7.43 2.10 3.54
C MET A 190 6.44 3.16 4.01
N LEU A 191 6.67 4.41 3.61
CA LEU A 191 5.79 5.51 3.95
C LEU A 191 4.51 5.42 3.13
N ILE A 192 3.38 5.36 3.83
CA ILE A 192 2.06 5.27 3.22
C ILE A 192 1.10 6.32 3.75
N SER A 193 0.23 6.77 2.88
CA SER A 193 -1.01 7.50 3.12
C SER A 193 -1.91 7.33 1.90
N GLN A 194 -3.03 8.04 1.81
CA GLN A 194 -3.78 8.11 0.57
C GLN A 194 -3.19 9.14 -0.39
N GLU A 195 -2.44 10.12 0.14
CA GLU A 195 -1.74 11.13 -0.64
C GLU A 195 -0.57 11.71 0.19
N LEU A 196 0.66 11.32 -0.15
CA LEU A 196 1.85 11.69 0.61
C LEU A 196 2.20 13.18 0.51
N THR A 197 1.99 13.79 -0.68
CA THR A 197 2.47 15.15 -0.94
C THR A 197 1.70 16.24 -0.16
N TYR A 198 0.57 15.85 0.47
CA TYR A 198 -0.20 16.75 1.34
C TYR A 198 0.25 16.77 2.79
N TYR A 199 1.15 15.85 3.17
CA TYR A 199 1.59 15.75 4.55
C TYR A 199 2.03 17.09 5.14
N GLY A 200 1.40 17.45 6.24
CA GLY A 200 1.68 18.68 6.98
C GLY A 200 0.85 19.90 6.61
N LEU A 201 0.15 19.93 5.45
CA LEU A 201 -0.64 21.09 5.04
C LEU A 201 -1.76 21.46 6.02
N ASP A 202 -2.40 20.46 6.61
CA ASP A 202 -3.47 20.63 7.59
C ASP A 202 -2.93 21.10 8.95
N THR A 203 -1.87 20.48 9.45
CA THR A 203 -1.31 20.69 10.79
C THR A 203 -0.32 21.85 10.84
N TYR A 204 0.65 21.89 9.89
CA TYR A 204 1.77 22.84 9.89
C TYR A 204 1.58 23.99 8.89
N LYS A 205 0.50 24.01 8.11
CA LYS A 205 0.21 24.99 7.04
C LYS A 205 1.27 25.03 5.93
N LYS A 206 2.14 24.02 5.86
CA LYS A 206 3.13 23.81 4.81
C LYS A 206 3.35 22.32 4.58
N ARG A 207 3.90 21.94 3.43
CA ARG A 207 4.26 20.57 3.14
C ARG A 207 5.50 20.18 3.95
N MET A 208 5.38 19.13 4.75
CA MET A 208 6.40 18.70 5.71
C MET A 208 7.06 17.38 5.33
N LEU A 209 6.72 16.80 4.19
CA LEU A 209 7.30 15.51 3.80
C LEU A 209 8.83 15.56 3.66
N PRO A 210 9.46 16.57 3.03
CA PRO A 210 10.91 16.68 2.98
C PRO A 210 11.55 16.75 4.37
N ASP A 211 10.98 17.53 5.28
CA ASP A 211 11.45 17.67 6.67
C ASP A 211 11.32 16.32 7.43
N LEU A 212 10.21 15.60 7.24
CA LEU A 212 9.99 14.27 7.85
C LEU A 212 11.01 13.27 7.33
N LEU A 213 11.23 13.22 6.02
CA LEU A 213 12.19 12.31 5.38
C LEU A 213 13.61 12.50 5.92
N SER A 214 14.07 13.75 6.00
CA SER A 214 15.39 14.08 6.56
C SER A 214 15.54 13.68 8.03
N GLN A 215 14.44 13.66 8.80
CA GLN A 215 14.48 13.21 10.19
C GLN A 215 14.43 11.67 10.30
N LEU A 216 13.64 11.01 9.48
CA LEU A 216 13.57 9.54 9.41
C LEU A 216 14.90 8.94 8.98
N ALA A 217 15.61 9.56 8.01
CA ALA A 217 16.91 9.10 7.54
C ALA A 217 18.00 9.09 8.64
N LYS A 218 17.84 9.91 9.71
CA LYS A 218 18.74 9.92 10.86
C LYS A 218 18.52 8.78 11.85
N ILE A 219 17.46 8.00 11.70
CA ILE A 219 17.17 6.89 12.62
C ILE A 219 18.19 5.76 12.35
N GLU A 220 18.88 5.38 13.42
CA GLU A 220 19.80 4.24 13.39
C GLU A 220 19.02 2.93 13.23
N GLY A 221 19.56 1.99 12.44
CA GLY A 221 18.93 0.71 12.14
C GLY A 221 18.00 0.73 10.93
N ILE A 222 17.48 1.89 10.51
CA ILE A 222 16.78 2.02 9.24
C ILE A 222 17.80 2.21 8.12
N GLU A 223 17.65 1.41 7.07
CA GLU A 223 18.53 1.36 5.89
C GLU A 223 17.82 1.85 4.63
N TRP A 224 16.50 1.60 4.52
CA TRP A 224 15.66 2.01 3.40
C TRP A 224 14.39 2.73 3.86
N ILE A 225 14.05 3.81 3.15
CA ILE A 225 12.80 4.57 3.29
C ILE A 225 12.20 4.69 1.90
N ARG A 226 11.02 4.12 1.70
CA ARG A 226 10.34 4.04 0.40
C ARG A 226 9.07 4.88 0.39
N LEU A 227 8.83 5.60 -0.72
CA LEU A 227 7.69 6.50 -0.87
C LEU A 227 6.60 5.89 -1.76
N HIS A 228 5.37 5.81 -1.24
CA HIS A 228 4.20 5.34 -1.96
C HIS A 228 3.11 6.40 -2.07
N TYR A 229 2.35 6.36 -3.19
CA TYR A 229 1.15 7.19 -3.38
C TYR A 229 1.42 8.70 -3.41
N ALA A 230 2.41 9.13 -4.16
CA ALA A 230 2.69 10.53 -4.41
C ALA A 230 1.79 11.07 -5.54
N TYR A 231 1.08 12.15 -5.29
CA TYR A 231 0.21 12.75 -6.30
C TYR A 231 1.00 13.71 -7.20
N PRO A 232 0.84 13.65 -8.54
CA PRO A 232 1.70 14.41 -9.45
C PRO A 232 1.44 15.91 -9.47
N SER A 233 0.17 16.37 -9.33
CA SER A 233 -0.16 17.78 -9.44
C SER A 233 0.41 18.60 -8.29
N LYS A 234 1.12 19.67 -8.62
CA LYS A 234 1.82 20.55 -7.65
C LYS A 234 2.74 19.74 -6.73
N PHE A 235 3.45 18.80 -7.31
CA PHE A 235 4.41 17.97 -6.59
C PHE A 235 5.52 18.86 -5.97
N PRO A 236 5.85 18.69 -4.68
CA PRO A 236 6.93 19.44 -4.03
C PRO A 236 8.29 18.91 -4.50
N LEU A 237 8.96 19.65 -5.38
CA LEU A 237 10.23 19.21 -6.00
C LEU A 237 11.35 19.00 -4.97
N GLU A 238 11.27 19.65 -3.82
CA GLU A 238 12.18 19.48 -2.69
C GLU A 238 12.26 18.02 -2.21
N ILE A 239 11.27 17.18 -2.52
CA ILE A 239 11.34 15.74 -2.24
C ILE A 239 12.48 15.11 -3.02
N PHE A 240 12.68 15.50 -4.30
CA PHE A 240 13.78 14.96 -5.12
C PHE A 240 15.14 15.39 -4.57
N ASP A 241 15.27 16.63 -4.06
CA ASP A 241 16.51 17.11 -3.46
C ASP A 241 16.87 16.27 -2.23
N VAL A 242 15.89 15.95 -1.38
CA VAL A 242 16.11 15.10 -0.20
C VAL A 242 16.42 13.66 -0.61
N MET A 243 15.73 13.11 -1.63
CA MET A 243 16.04 11.78 -2.16
C MET A 243 17.48 11.68 -2.68
N ALA A 244 17.94 12.69 -3.40
CA ALA A 244 19.31 12.73 -3.93
C ALA A 244 20.38 12.90 -2.83
N ALA A 245 20.05 13.59 -1.72
CA ALA A 245 20.97 13.88 -0.64
C ALA A 245 21.08 12.76 0.40
N GLU A 246 20.01 11.97 0.60
CA GLU A 246 19.90 11.00 1.70
C GLU A 246 19.89 9.55 1.17
N PRO A 247 21.01 8.82 1.26
CA PRO A 247 21.15 7.50 0.64
C PRO A 247 20.27 6.41 1.26
N LYS A 248 19.62 6.67 2.38
CA LYS A 248 18.63 5.76 2.95
C LYS A 248 17.25 5.90 2.31
N ILE A 249 16.99 6.97 1.58
CA ILE A 249 15.75 7.12 0.83
C ILE A 249 15.94 6.41 -0.49
N CYS A 250 15.15 5.38 -0.72
CA CYS A 250 15.21 4.60 -1.96
C CYS A 250 15.00 5.51 -3.18
N ASN A 251 15.81 5.30 -4.21
CA ASN A 251 15.57 5.91 -5.52
C ASN A 251 14.33 5.28 -6.17
N TYR A 252 13.19 5.42 -5.50
CA TYR A 252 11.92 4.83 -5.87
C TYR A 252 10.77 5.79 -5.53
N LEU A 253 9.89 6.02 -6.49
CA LEU A 253 8.70 6.85 -6.28
C LEU A 253 7.49 6.21 -6.96
N ASP A 254 6.46 5.89 -6.17
CA ASP A 254 5.16 5.46 -6.69
C ASP A 254 4.26 6.69 -6.85
N MET A 255 3.97 7.00 -8.11
CA MET A 255 3.19 8.19 -8.53
C MET A 255 2.07 7.77 -9.48
N PRO A 256 0.86 7.48 -8.97
CA PRO A 256 -0.28 7.10 -9.82
C PRO A 256 -0.70 8.24 -10.76
N LEU A 257 -0.38 8.13 -12.04
CA LEU A 257 -0.73 9.13 -13.07
C LEU A 257 -2.17 8.99 -13.53
N GLN A 258 -2.68 7.79 -13.59
CA GLN A 258 -4.05 7.36 -13.94
C GLN A 258 -4.31 7.38 -15.45
N HIS A 259 -3.96 8.42 -16.16
CA HIS A 259 -4.06 8.54 -17.62
C HIS A 259 -3.00 9.50 -18.17
N ALA A 260 -2.87 9.56 -19.50
CA ALA A 260 -1.92 10.44 -20.18
C ALA A 260 -2.55 11.14 -21.40
N GLN A 261 -3.83 11.55 -21.26
CA GLN A 261 -4.51 12.36 -22.26
C GLN A 261 -5.29 13.47 -21.53
N ASN A 262 -5.14 14.72 -22.00
CA ASN A 262 -5.58 15.90 -21.26
C ASN A 262 -7.10 15.97 -21.02
N GLU A 263 -7.92 15.56 -21.99
CA GLU A 263 -9.37 15.55 -21.83
C GLU A 263 -9.82 14.50 -20.82
N VAL A 264 -9.18 13.31 -20.84
CA VAL A 264 -9.45 12.25 -19.84
C VAL A 264 -9.00 12.70 -18.46
N LEU A 265 -7.80 13.27 -18.32
CA LEU A 265 -7.31 13.81 -17.05
C LEU A 265 -8.23 14.91 -16.50
N THR A 266 -8.80 15.72 -17.37
CA THR A 266 -9.79 16.75 -16.99
C THR A 266 -11.06 16.13 -16.48
N ARG A 267 -11.64 15.12 -17.20
CA ARG A 267 -12.81 14.36 -16.76
C ARG A 267 -12.55 13.63 -15.44
N MET A 268 -11.34 13.07 -15.27
CA MET A 268 -10.85 12.44 -14.03
C MET A 268 -10.55 13.46 -12.92
N ARG A 269 -10.53 14.77 -13.21
CA ARG A 269 -10.19 15.85 -12.28
C ARG A 269 -8.80 15.71 -11.65
N ARG A 270 -7.82 15.31 -12.46
CA ARG A 270 -6.44 15.08 -12.00
C ARG A 270 -5.64 16.37 -11.75
N GLN A 271 -6.10 17.52 -12.27
CA GLN A 271 -5.47 18.83 -12.06
C GLN A 271 -3.99 18.86 -12.48
N ILE A 272 -3.64 18.16 -13.52
CA ILE A 272 -2.32 18.12 -14.16
C ILE A 272 -2.52 17.82 -15.63
N THR A 273 -1.64 18.35 -16.50
CA THR A 273 -1.60 18.02 -17.91
C THR A 273 -0.55 16.94 -18.22
N VAL A 274 -0.60 16.42 -19.43
CA VAL A 274 0.41 15.45 -19.93
C VAL A 274 1.79 16.10 -20.01
N GLU A 275 1.85 17.35 -20.43
CA GLU A 275 3.08 18.13 -20.56
C GLU A 275 3.73 18.34 -19.18
N GLU A 276 2.95 18.80 -18.20
CA GLU A 276 3.40 18.94 -16.81
C GLU A 276 3.86 17.61 -16.22
N THR A 277 3.19 16.51 -16.58
CA THR A 277 3.58 15.17 -16.16
C THR A 277 4.93 14.77 -16.77
N LYS A 278 5.14 14.99 -18.07
CA LYS A 278 6.41 14.71 -18.73
C LYS A 278 7.56 15.52 -18.12
N GLU A 279 7.34 16.81 -17.87
CA GLU A 279 8.30 17.69 -17.21
C GLU A 279 8.66 17.19 -15.81
N LEU A 280 7.66 16.76 -15.02
CA LEU A 280 7.87 16.22 -13.68
C LEU A 280 8.70 14.92 -13.70
N LEU A 281 8.41 13.99 -14.62
CA LEU A 281 9.17 12.74 -14.78
C LEU A 281 10.61 13.01 -15.21
N GLN A 282 10.80 13.98 -16.13
CA GLN A 282 12.13 14.40 -16.55
C GLN A 282 12.93 15.02 -15.41
N THR A 283 12.30 15.91 -14.63
CA THR A 283 12.91 16.55 -13.45
C THR A 283 13.32 15.52 -12.41
N ALA A 284 12.46 14.52 -12.14
CA ALA A 284 12.78 13.43 -11.24
C ALA A 284 14.05 12.68 -11.67
N ARG A 285 14.17 12.34 -12.96
CA ARG A 285 15.34 11.63 -13.52
C ARG A 285 16.61 12.48 -13.55
N GLN A 286 16.47 13.80 -13.68
CA GLN A 286 17.61 14.73 -13.64
C GLN A 286 18.18 14.90 -12.24
N ILE A 287 17.32 15.02 -11.22
CA ILE A 287 17.74 15.28 -9.84
C ILE A 287 18.14 13.98 -9.13
N VAL A 288 17.39 12.88 -9.38
CA VAL A 288 17.65 11.57 -8.75
C VAL A 288 18.09 10.57 -9.83
N PRO A 289 19.40 10.40 -10.04
CA PRO A 289 19.91 9.45 -11.02
C PRO A 289 19.44 8.02 -10.71
N ASN A 290 19.03 7.28 -11.75
CA ASN A 290 18.52 5.90 -11.64
C ASN A 290 17.25 5.75 -10.79
N ILE A 291 16.45 6.80 -10.65
CA ILE A 291 15.15 6.70 -9.97
C ILE A 291 14.27 5.66 -10.66
N THR A 292 13.72 4.76 -9.88
CA THR A 292 12.64 3.86 -10.31
C THR A 292 11.31 4.58 -10.18
N LEU A 293 10.66 4.82 -11.30
CA LEU A 293 9.35 5.45 -11.37
C LEU A 293 8.28 4.38 -11.54
N ARG A 294 7.44 4.24 -10.52
CA ARG A 294 6.25 3.39 -10.55
C ARG A 294 5.02 4.24 -10.79
N SER A 295 4.10 3.74 -11.60
CA SER A 295 2.83 4.40 -11.82
C SER A 295 1.68 3.40 -11.91
N THR A 296 0.48 3.93 -11.87
CA THR A 296 -0.77 3.21 -12.06
C THR A 296 -1.62 3.97 -13.06
N PHE A 297 -2.21 3.22 -14.00
CA PHE A 297 -3.14 3.75 -14.99
C PHE A 297 -4.53 3.14 -14.82
N LEU A 298 -5.55 3.90 -15.20
CA LEU A 298 -6.94 3.51 -15.17
C LEU A 298 -7.48 3.58 -16.62
N VAL A 299 -7.93 2.47 -17.14
CA VAL A 299 -8.49 2.35 -18.48
C VAL A 299 -9.98 2.08 -18.46
N GLY A 300 -10.66 2.43 -19.57
CA GLY A 300 -12.11 2.28 -19.66
C GLY A 300 -12.87 3.29 -18.81
N PHE A 301 -12.28 4.46 -18.57
CA PHE A 301 -12.96 5.57 -17.91
C PHE A 301 -14.11 6.08 -18.82
N PRO A 302 -15.29 6.46 -18.28
CA PRO A 302 -16.43 6.90 -19.07
C PRO A 302 -16.08 7.88 -20.18
N GLY A 303 -16.49 7.55 -21.41
CA GLY A 303 -16.21 8.32 -22.62
C GLY A 303 -14.76 8.26 -23.12
N GLU A 304 -13.91 7.33 -22.63
CA GLU A 304 -12.55 7.12 -23.17
C GLU A 304 -12.59 6.54 -24.58
N THR A 305 -12.23 7.34 -25.56
CA THR A 305 -12.18 6.95 -26.98
C THR A 305 -10.95 6.08 -27.29
N GLU A 306 -10.98 5.41 -28.47
CA GLU A 306 -9.82 4.63 -28.92
C GLU A 306 -8.60 5.52 -29.19
N ASN A 307 -8.78 6.76 -29.67
CA ASN A 307 -7.65 7.69 -29.85
C ASN A 307 -7.04 8.09 -28.52
N GLU A 308 -7.84 8.40 -27.51
CA GLU A 308 -7.37 8.74 -26.18
C GLU A 308 -6.61 7.57 -25.51
N PHE A 309 -7.09 6.35 -25.74
CA PHE A 309 -6.40 5.14 -25.29
C PHE A 309 -5.09 4.91 -26.05
N GLN A 310 -5.05 5.14 -27.39
CA GLN A 310 -3.80 5.04 -28.15
C GLN A 310 -2.75 6.07 -27.68
N GLU A 311 -3.15 7.31 -27.40
CA GLU A 311 -2.27 8.33 -26.82
C GLU A 311 -1.71 7.90 -25.46
N LEU A 312 -2.47 7.17 -24.66
CA LEU A 312 -1.98 6.58 -23.41
C LEU A 312 -0.92 5.51 -23.67
N CYS A 313 -1.14 4.62 -24.65
CA CYS A 313 -0.14 3.62 -25.05
C CYS A 313 1.17 4.28 -25.50
N ASP A 314 1.07 5.28 -26.39
CA ASP A 314 2.22 6.03 -26.92
C ASP A 314 2.99 6.73 -25.77
N PHE A 315 2.27 7.31 -24.80
CA PHE A 315 2.88 7.91 -23.61
C PHE A 315 3.63 6.88 -22.77
N ILE A 316 3.10 5.68 -22.55
CA ILE A 316 3.74 4.63 -21.74
C ILE A 316 5.05 4.18 -22.41
N GLU A 317 5.05 4.01 -23.75
CA GLU A 317 6.26 3.71 -24.50
C GLU A 317 7.32 4.84 -24.40
N GLU A 318 6.90 6.10 -24.59
CA GLU A 318 7.77 7.28 -24.49
C GLU A 318 8.31 7.47 -23.08
N ALA A 319 7.42 7.45 -22.07
CA ALA A 319 7.79 7.67 -20.68
C ALA A 319 8.70 6.57 -20.13
N SER A 320 8.59 5.36 -20.69
CA SER A 320 9.41 4.21 -20.30
C SER A 320 9.52 4.10 -18.78
N LEU A 321 8.37 3.94 -18.11
CA LEU A 321 8.30 3.80 -16.65
C LEU A 321 8.87 2.45 -16.23
N ASP A 322 9.40 2.40 -15.00
CA ASP A 322 10.06 1.18 -14.52
C ASP A 322 9.05 0.13 -14.06
N ARG A 323 7.97 0.58 -13.45
CA ARG A 323 6.88 -0.28 -12.94
C ARG A 323 5.55 0.35 -13.28
N VAL A 324 4.64 -0.42 -13.83
CA VAL A 324 3.27 0.01 -14.15
C VAL A 324 2.27 -1.04 -13.68
N GLY A 325 1.24 -0.56 -12.98
CA GLY A 325 0.02 -1.31 -12.74
C GLY A 325 -1.13 -0.71 -13.53
N VAL A 326 -2.09 -1.54 -13.93
CA VAL A 326 -3.28 -1.10 -14.66
C VAL A 326 -4.53 -1.58 -13.92
N PHE A 327 -5.51 -0.69 -13.80
CA PHE A 327 -6.84 -1.03 -13.32
C PHE A 327 -7.87 -0.68 -14.39
N THR A 328 -8.91 -1.48 -14.48
CA THR A 328 -10.12 -1.13 -15.21
C THR A 328 -11.00 -0.21 -14.37
N TYR A 329 -11.72 0.70 -15.00
CA TYR A 329 -12.67 1.57 -14.31
C TYR A 329 -13.76 0.73 -13.64
N SER A 330 -13.98 1.00 -12.35
CA SER A 330 -15.09 0.48 -11.55
C SER A 330 -16.10 1.60 -11.32
N HIS A 331 -17.37 1.35 -11.61
CA HIS A 331 -18.44 2.34 -11.54
C HIS A 331 -18.93 2.53 -10.09
N GLU A 332 -18.11 3.22 -9.29
CA GLU A 332 -18.28 3.34 -7.85
C GLU A 332 -19.38 4.34 -7.47
N GLU A 333 -20.38 3.86 -6.76
CA GLU A 333 -21.49 4.67 -6.24
C GLU A 333 -21.01 5.88 -5.43
N SER A 334 -21.80 6.97 -5.50
CA SER A 334 -21.52 8.22 -4.79
C SER A 334 -20.21 8.91 -5.19
N THR A 335 -19.49 8.44 -6.22
CA THR A 335 -18.42 9.18 -6.85
C THR A 335 -18.97 10.06 -7.97
N ARG A 336 -18.23 11.10 -8.36
CA ARG A 336 -18.67 11.98 -9.46
C ARG A 336 -18.67 11.30 -10.82
N ALA A 337 -17.80 10.31 -11.02
CA ALA A 337 -17.77 9.55 -12.26
C ALA A 337 -18.96 8.59 -12.37
N HIS A 338 -19.62 8.26 -11.27
CA HIS A 338 -20.85 7.47 -11.28
C HIS A 338 -22.02 8.20 -11.97
N ASP A 339 -22.00 9.54 -12.00
CA ASP A 339 -23.01 10.34 -12.71
C ASP A 339 -22.79 10.34 -14.24
N MET A 340 -21.64 9.80 -14.72
CA MET A 340 -21.35 9.60 -16.13
C MET A 340 -21.87 8.25 -16.59
N GLU A 341 -22.26 8.13 -17.86
CA GLU A 341 -22.62 6.84 -18.44
C GLU A 341 -21.37 5.94 -18.53
N ASP A 342 -21.41 4.75 -17.98
CA ASP A 342 -20.36 3.73 -18.14
C ASP A 342 -20.54 3.02 -19.49
N ASP A 343 -20.13 3.72 -20.55
CA ASP A 343 -20.38 3.38 -21.95
C ASP A 343 -19.36 2.39 -22.53
N ILE A 344 -18.36 1.97 -21.76
CA ILE A 344 -17.30 1.08 -22.22
C ILE A 344 -17.51 -0.33 -21.67
N PRO A 345 -17.72 -1.35 -22.55
CA PRO A 345 -17.90 -2.73 -22.12
C PRO A 345 -16.72 -3.27 -21.32
N ASN A 346 -16.99 -4.13 -20.36
CA ASN A 346 -15.94 -4.72 -19.51
C ASN A 346 -14.89 -5.49 -20.31
N GLU A 347 -15.29 -6.16 -21.39
CA GLU A 347 -14.38 -6.86 -22.29
C GLU A 347 -13.36 -5.90 -22.91
N LEU A 348 -13.80 -4.72 -23.35
CA LEU A 348 -12.91 -3.70 -23.91
C LEU A 348 -12.02 -3.08 -22.85
N LYS A 349 -12.53 -2.86 -21.62
CA LYS A 349 -11.70 -2.41 -20.49
C LYS A 349 -10.56 -3.40 -20.22
N MET A 350 -10.85 -4.70 -20.21
CA MET A 350 -9.87 -5.77 -20.01
C MET A 350 -8.87 -5.86 -21.17
N GLU A 351 -9.33 -5.73 -22.42
CA GLU A 351 -8.46 -5.69 -23.59
C GLU A 351 -7.45 -4.54 -23.51
N ARG A 352 -7.93 -3.33 -23.16
CA ARG A 352 -7.07 -2.16 -22.97
C ARG A 352 -6.05 -2.36 -21.84
N ALA A 353 -6.48 -2.94 -20.73
CA ALA A 353 -5.58 -3.25 -19.62
C ALA A 353 -4.47 -4.23 -20.04
N ASN A 354 -4.83 -5.31 -20.74
CA ASN A 354 -3.88 -6.30 -21.25
C ASN A 354 -2.88 -5.67 -22.23
N ARG A 355 -3.34 -4.83 -23.17
CA ARG A 355 -2.46 -4.15 -24.13
C ARG A 355 -1.41 -3.27 -23.43
N ILE A 356 -1.80 -2.52 -22.38
CA ILE A 356 -0.83 -1.74 -21.60
C ILE A 356 0.17 -2.65 -20.90
N MET A 357 -0.29 -3.77 -20.33
CA MET A 357 0.61 -4.71 -19.66
C MET A 357 1.58 -5.40 -20.62
N GLU A 358 1.18 -5.66 -21.87
CA GLU A 358 2.09 -6.15 -22.92
C GLU A 358 3.18 -5.14 -23.24
N ILE A 359 2.82 -3.85 -23.43
CA ILE A 359 3.79 -2.77 -23.64
C ILE A 359 4.75 -2.68 -22.45
N GLN A 360 4.22 -2.67 -21.25
CA GLN A 360 5.02 -2.56 -20.04
C GLN A 360 5.93 -3.77 -19.80
N SER A 361 5.48 -4.97 -20.14
CA SER A 361 6.29 -6.19 -20.07
C SER A 361 7.57 -6.08 -20.91
N ALA A 362 7.43 -5.58 -22.14
CA ALA A 362 8.59 -5.34 -23.02
C ALA A 362 9.55 -4.29 -22.45
N ILE A 363 9.02 -3.18 -21.92
CA ILE A 363 9.81 -2.13 -21.28
C ILE A 363 10.55 -2.69 -20.06
N SER A 364 9.85 -3.43 -19.19
CA SER A 364 10.41 -4.03 -17.98
C SER A 364 11.54 -5.01 -18.32
N PHE A 365 11.35 -5.85 -19.35
CA PHE A 365 12.39 -6.78 -19.80
C PHE A 365 13.67 -6.06 -20.23
N GLU A 366 13.59 -5.04 -21.09
CA GLU A 366 14.77 -4.30 -21.52
C GLU A 366 15.48 -3.58 -20.36
N LYS A 367 14.71 -3.01 -19.42
CA LYS A 367 15.28 -2.42 -18.20
C LYS A 367 15.96 -3.46 -17.32
N ASN A 368 15.35 -4.61 -17.09
CA ASN A 368 15.93 -5.69 -16.31
C ASN A 368 17.17 -6.26 -16.98
N LYS A 369 17.15 -6.48 -18.29
CA LYS A 369 18.29 -6.92 -19.09
C LYS A 369 19.48 -5.96 -18.98
N SER A 370 19.23 -4.66 -18.86
CA SER A 370 20.29 -3.65 -18.65
C SER A 370 21.01 -3.78 -17.30
N LYS A 371 20.48 -4.56 -16.38
CA LYS A 371 21.06 -4.84 -15.05
C LYS A 371 21.98 -6.06 -15.05
N ILE A 372 21.93 -6.91 -16.10
CA ILE A 372 22.84 -8.07 -16.22
C ILE A 372 24.30 -7.60 -16.21
N GLY A 373 25.13 -8.27 -15.43
CA GLY A 373 26.53 -7.94 -15.21
C GLY A 373 26.79 -6.86 -14.15
N LYS A 374 25.73 -6.31 -13.55
CA LYS A 374 25.85 -5.35 -12.42
C LYS A 374 25.72 -6.06 -11.08
N THR A 375 26.32 -5.48 -10.06
CA THR A 375 26.12 -5.87 -8.66
C THR A 375 25.11 -4.91 -8.03
N LEU A 376 24.05 -5.47 -7.43
CA LEU A 376 22.98 -4.72 -6.80
C LEU A 376 22.89 -5.08 -5.32
N LYS A 377 22.59 -4.08 -4.47
CA LYS A 377 22.24 -4.30 -3.05
C LYS A 377 20.83 -4.88 -2.98
N VAL A 378 20.67 -6.05 -2.38
CA VAL A 378 19.41 -6.81 -2.28
C VAL A 378 19.06 -7.07 -0.84
N LEU A 379 17.82 -6.79 -0.44
CA LEU A 379 17.23 -7.19 0.84
C LEU A 379 16.46 -8.50 0.62
N PHE A 380 16.80 -9.56 1.36
CA PHE A 380 16.15 -10.86 1.23
C PHE A 380 14.91 -10.97 2.10
N ASP A 381 13.76 -11.29 1.47
CA ASP A 381 12.45 -11.32 2.14
C ASP A 381 12.02 -12.72 2.57
N LYS A 382 12.31 -13.74 1.75
CA LYS A 382 11.82 -15.12 1.97
C LYS A 382 12.72 -16.16 1.27
N ILE A 383 12.45 -17.43 1.58
CA ILE A 383 12.93 -18.58 0.80
C ILE A 383 11.72 -19.21 0.14
N GLU A 384 11.78 -19.38 -1.17
CA GLU A 384 10.70 -19.95 -1.96
C GLU A 384 11.25 -20.70 -3.18
N ASN A 385 10.66 -21.83 -3.52
CA ASN A 385 11.00 -22.63 -4.71
C ASN A 385 12.51 -22.88 -4.94
N GLY A 386 13.27 -23.08 -3.86
CA GLY A 386 14.72 -23.36 -3.94
C GLY A 386 15.60 -22.13 -4.14
N HIS A 387 15.05 -20.91 -3.95
CA HIS A 387 15.74 -19.64 -4.06
C HIS A 387 15.60 -18.82 -2.78
N TYR A 388 16.61 -18.02 -2.48
CA TYR A 388 16.44 -16.80 -1.71
C TYR A 388 15.75 -15.79 -2.62
N VAL A 389 14.68 -15.21 -2.15
CA VAL A 389 13.91 -14.18 -2.85
C VAL A 389 14.10 -12.85 -2.14
N GLY A 390 14.55 -11.84 -2.87
CA GLY A 390 14.80 -10.52 -2.32
C GLY A 390 14.43 -9.41 -3.29
N ARG A 391 14.70 -8.17 -2.92
CA ARG A 391 14.36 -6.97 -3.69
C ARG A 391 15.53 -6.01 -3.73
N THR A 392 15.58 -5.22 -4.81
CA THR A 392 16.45 -4.05 -4.88
C THR A 392 15.77 -2.81 -4.27
N GLU A 393 16.49 -1.69 -4.16
CA GLU A 393 15.88 -0.40 -3.78
C GLU A 393 14.80 0.06 -4.78
N GLY A 394 14.84 -0.43 -6.01
CA GLY A 394 13.89 -0.13 -7.07
C GLY A 394 12.60 -0.96 -7.01
N ASP A 395 12.43 -1.82 -5.99
CA ASP A 395 11.32 -2.77 -5.96
C ASP A 395 10.63 -2.79 -4.58
N SER A 396 9.33 -2.55 -4.56
CA SER A 396 8.50 -2.62 -3.36
C SER A 396 7.98 -4.04 -3.12
N PRO A 397 7.91 -4.50 -1.85
CA PRO A 397 7.36 -5.81 -1.56
C PRO A 397 5.92 -5.96 -2.04
N GLU A 398 5.55 -7.17 -2.43
CA GLU A 398 4.20 -7.61 -2.81
C GLU A 398 3.69 -7.07 -4.17
N VAL A 399 4.34 -6.06 -4.78
CA VAL A 399 3.80 -5.37 -5.97
C VAL A 399 4.80 -5.16 -7.12
N ASP A 400 6.11 -5.32 -6.87
CA ASP A 400 7.15 -5.10 -7.88
C ASP A 400 8.00 -6.38 -8.10
N ASN A 401 9.10 -6.25 -8.83
CA ASN A 401 9.94 -7.36 -9.24
C ASN A 401 10.75 -7.95 -8.09
N GLU A 402 11.16 -9.19 -8.25
CA GLU A 402 11.97 -9.94 -7.27
C GLU A 402 13.38 -10.23 -7.82
N VAL A 403 14.32 -10.50 -6.91
CA VAL A 403 15.66 -10.99 -7.21
C VAL A 403 15.75 -12.42 -6.70
N LEU A 404 15.96 -13.37 -7.60
CA LEU A 404 16.02 -14.79 -7.32
C LEU A 404 17.49 -15.24 -7.24
N VAL A 405 17.91 -15.75 -6.08
CA VAL A 405 19.26 -16.28 -5.88
C VAL A 405 19.16 -17.76 -5.49
N PRO A 406 19.71 -18.70 -6.29
CA PRO A 406 19.63 -20.12 -5.97
C PRO A 406 20.24 -20.44 -4.59
N LEU A 407 19.60 -21.30 -3.80
CA LEU A 407 20.14 -21.74 -2.50
C LEU A 407 21.50 -22.46 -2.65
N LYS A 408 21.65 -23.23 -3.74
CA LYS A 408 22.88 -24.00 -3.96
C LYS A 408 24.05 -23.08 -4.26
N GLY A 409 25.05 -23.10 -3.39
CA GLY A 409 26.28 -22.33 -3.55
C GLY A 409 26.21 -20.89 -3.03
N ASN A 410 25.06 -20.45 -2.55
CA ASN A 410 24.83 -19.15 -1.96
C ASN A 410 24.36 -19.26 -0.50
N TYR A 411 24.59 -18.22 0.28
CA TYR A 411 24.08 -18.12 1.65
C TYR A 411 23.63 -16.67 1.91
N ALA A 412 22.38 -16.53 2.34
CA ALA A 412 21.82 -15.29 2.83
C ALA A 412 20.98 -15.55 4.09
N ARG A 413 20.83 -14.55 4.92
CA ARG A 413 19.87 -14.55 6.02
C ARG A 413 18.67 -13.70 5.60
N ILE A 414 17.47 -14.22 5.82
CA ILE A 414 16.24 -13.44 5.59
C ILE A 414 16.25 -12.20 6.48
N GLY A 415 15.94 -11.05 5.88
CA GLY A 415 16.03 -9.74 6.52
C GLY A 415 17.40 -9.10 6.47
N ASP A 416 18.41 -9.71 5.86
CA ASP A 416 19.72 -9.09 5.67
C ASP A 416 19.92 -8.62 4.22
N PHE A 417 20.77 -7.62 4.07
CA PHE A 417 21.24 -7.15 2.79
C PHE A 417 22.45 -7.96 2.32
N ALA A 418 22.53 -8.17 1.01
CA ALA A 418 23.76 -8.64 0.38
C ALA A 418 23.93 -8.03 -1.01
N ASP A 419 25.18 -8.01 -1.49
CA ASP A 419 25.52 -7.64 -2.85
C ASP A 419 25.34 -8.85 -3.77
N VAL A 420 24.45 -8.72 -4.74
CA VAL A 420 24.08 -9.77 -5.70
C VAL A 420 24.57 -9.37 -7.09
N PHE A 421 25.41 -10.21 -7.70
CA PHE A 421 25.79 -10.07 -9.09
C PHE A 421 24.70 -10.66 -9.98
N ILE A 422 24.09 -9.84 -10.84
CA ILE A 422 22.98 -10.23 -11.71
C ILE A 422 23.53 -10.97 -12.92
N THR A 423 23.07 -12.19 -13.12
CA THR A 423 23.50 -13.11 -14.19
C THR A 423 22.49 -13.26 -15.29
N ASP A 424 21.21 -13.07 -15.01
CA ASP A 424 20.11 -13.19 -15.98
C ASP A 424 18.90 -12.35 -15.55
N ALA A 425 17.93 -12.17 -16.45
CA ALA A 425 16.74 -11.37 -16.22
C ALA A 425 15.55 -11.88 -17.05
N SER A 426 14.36 -11.79 -16.46
CA SER A 426 13.08 -11.95 -17.15
C SER A 426 12.33 -10.60 -17.20
N GLU A 427 11.11 -10.63 -17.67
CA GLU A 427 10.23 -9.46 -17.71
C GLU A 427 9.99 -8.86 -16.30
N TYR A 428 9.94 -9.71 -15.29
CA TYR A 428 9.58 -9.30 -13.92
C TYR A 428 10.66 -9.59 -12.89
N ASP A 429 11.61 -10.53 -13.14
CA ASP A 429 12.56 -10.95 -12.14
C ASP A 429 14.00 -10.82 -12.61
N LEU A 430 14.89 -10.66 -11.64
CA LEU A 430 16.33 -10.74 -11.82
C LEU A 430 16.85 -12.05 -11.24
N ILE A 431 17.83 -12.67 -11.90
CA ILE A 431 18.50 -13.86 -11.40
C ILE A 431 19.96 -13.48 -11.10
N GLY A 432 20.46 -13.89 -9.94
CA GLY A 432 21.81 -13.54 -9.55
C GLY A 432 22.48 -14.52 -8.61
N VAL A 433 23.71 -14.19 -8.24
CA VAL A 433 24.52 -14.91 -7.25
C VAL A 433 25.07 -13.91 -6.24
N ILE A 434 25.15 -14.34 -4.98
CA ILE A 434 25.73 -13.49 -3.92
C ILE A 434 27.23 -13.38 -4.15
N ASN A 435 27.74 -12.14 -4.21
CA ASN A 435 29.16 -11.91 -4.24
C ASN A 435 29.80 -12.47 -2.97
N LYS A 436 30.69 -13.45 -3.11
CA LYS A 436 31.50 -13.90 -1.98
C LYS A 436 32.41 -12.73 -1.61
N ILE A 437 32.20 -12.17 -0.42
CA ILE A 437 33.19 -11.27 0.17
C ILE A 437 34.46 -12.12 0.35
N ASN A 438 35.48 -11.79 -0.45
CA ASN A 438 36.83 -12.41 -0.32
C ASN A 438 37.48 -11.97 1.02
#